data_2b05dc4072001cb0ff273434e9a64da5
#
_entry.id   2b05dc4072001cb0ff273434e9a64da5
#
_cell.length_a   1.000
_cell.length_b   1.000
_cell.length_c   1.000
_cell.angle_alpha   90.00
_cell.angle_beta   90.00
_cell.angle_gamma   90.00
#
_symmetry.space_group_name_H-M   'P 1'
#
loop_
_entity.id
_entity.type
_entity.pdbx_description
1 polymer ?
#
loop_
_entity_poly.entity_id
_entity_poly.type
_entity_poly.pdbx_seq_one_letter_code
_entity_poly.pdbx_strand_id
1 'polypeptide(L)'
;MNRLHGIIFAYDQRTELRELTERRTGASMPFGGRYRAVDFALSNLLNAGVTDVGLVLHGRYQSMLDHVGSGKVWDMSRKRGGLHLLPPFNYLHDWGVTPFRGKMEALAGVRDYLDEIRQDYVVLMEGDLVANLPLADIF
;
A
#
# COMPACT_ATOMS: atom_id res chain seq x y z
N MET A 1 12.06 1.39 -19.27
CA MET A 1 12.68 0.61 -18.19
C MET A 1 12.18 1.19 -16.87
N ASN A 2 11.44 0.42 -16.12
CA ASN A 2 10.87 0.92 -14.86
C ASN A 2 11.96 0.91 -13.78
N ARG A 3 12.49 2.10 -13.43
CA ARG A 3 13.53 2.27 -12.41
C ARG A 3 12.96 2.54 -11.01
N LEU A 4 11.64 2.61 -10.91
CA LEU A 4 10.92 2.97 -9.69
C LEU A 4 10.13 1.79 -9.16
N HIS A 5 10.18 1.62 -7.85
CA HIS A 5 9.34 0.70 -7.10
C HIS A 5 8.46 1.50 -6.15
N GLY A 6 7.16 1.18 -6.07
CA GLY A 6 6.24 1.84 -5.16
C GLY A 6 6.05 1.06 -3.87
N ILE A 7 6.06 1.74 -2.74
CA ILE A 7 5.63 1.20 -1.45
C ILE A 7 4.51 2.09 -0.92
N ILE A 8 3.34 1.50 -0.72
CA ILE A 8 2.19 2.20 -0.17
C ILE A 8 1.95 1.71 1.26
N PHE A 9 1.91 2.63 2.21
CA PHE A 9 1.51 2.34 3.58
C PHE A 9 -0.02 2.35 3.67
N ALA A 10 -0.62 1.16 3.71
CA ALA A 10 -2.06 0.96 3.67
C ALA A 10 -2.63 0.54 5.04
N TYR A 11 -2.02 1.00 6.12
CA TYR A 11 -2.44 0.77 7.50
C TYR A 11 -2.67 2.09 8.23
N ASP A 12 -3.48 2.05 9.28
CA ASP A 12 -3.80 3.24 10.06
C ASP A 12 -2.74 3.51 11.14
N GLN A 13 -2.27 4.76 11.16
CA GLN A 13 -1.54 5.34 12.29
C GLN A 13 -2.40 6.37 13.05
N ARG A 14 -3.58 6.69 12.52
CA ARG A 14 -4.46 7.75 13.01
C ARG A 14 -5.82 7.20 13.38
N THR A 15 -6.40 7.73 14.42
CA THR A 15 -7.74 7.37 14.91
C THR A 15 -8.79 8.44 14.61
N GLU A 16 -8.47 9.37 13.74
CA GLU A 16 -9.30 10.57 13.47
C GLU A 16 -10.63 10.23 12.80
N LEU A 17 -10.68 9.14 12.05
CA LEU A 17 -11.89 8.70 11.34
C LEU A 17 -12.83 7.84 12.20
N ARG A 18 -12.47 7.57 13.43
CA ARG A 18 -13.29 6.88 14.46
C ARG A 18 -14.08 5.68 13.91
N GLU A 19 -15.40 5.74 13.97
CA GLU A 19 -16.32 4.65 13.59
C GLU A 19 -16.14 4.23 12.12
N LEU A 20 -15.70 5.13 11.25
CA LEU A 20 -15.47 4.81 9.84
C LEU A 20 -14.34 3.80 9.63
N THR A 21 -13.40 3.75 10.57
CA THR A 21 -12.25 2.83 10.52
C THR A 21 -12.34 1.66 11.49
N GLU A 22 -13.50 1.40 12.08
CA GLU A 22 -13.68 0.24 12.97
C GLU A 22 -13.42 -1.11 12.29
N ARG A 23 -13.84 -1.24 11.02
CA ARG A 23 -13.77 -2.49 10.25
C ARG A 23 -12.82 -2.44 9.07
N ARG A 24 -12.25 -1.30 8.77
CA ARG A 24 -11.36 -1.07 7.63
C ARG A 24 -10.36 0.02 7.90
N THR A 25 -9.25 -0.01 7.18
CA THR A 25 -8.25 1.06 7.24
C THR A 25 -8.71 2.30 6.47
N GLY A 26 -8.14 3.47 6.77
CA GLY A 26 -8.40 4.70 6.00
C GLY A 26 -8.10 4.54 4.52
N ALA A 27 -7.04 3.80 4.18
CA ALA A 27 -6.69 3.48 2.79
C ALA A 27 -7.78 2.68 2.05
N SER A 28 -8.55 1.85 2.74
CA SER A 28 -9.68 1.10 2.16
C SER A 28 -11.03 1.81 2.30
N MET A 29 -11.04 3.06 2.74
CA MET A 29 -12.26 3.86 2.86
C MET A 29 -12.87 4.14 1.48
N PRO A 30 -14.19 3.88 1.29
CA PRO A 30 -14.88 4.24 0.08
C PRO A 30 -14.86 5.75 -0.17
N PHE A 31 -14.60 6.14 -1.42
CA PHE A 31 -14.58 7.52 -1.86
C PHE A 31 -15.14 7.64 -3.28
N GLY A 32 -16.03 8.60 -3.52
CA GLY A 32 -16.59 8.84 -4.83
C GLY A 32 -17.41 7.67 -5.40
N GLY A 33 -18.10 6.92 -4.55
CA GLY A 33 -18.93 5.78 -4.93
C GLY A 33 -18.18 4.46 -4.96
N ARG A 34 -17.63 4.07 -6.09
CA ARG A 34 -16.99 2.75 -6.31
C ARG A 34 -15.50 2.71 -5.98
N TYR A 35 -14.86 3.85 -5.77
CA TYR A 35 -13.44 3.95 -5.48
C TYR A 35 -13.16 3.85 -3.99
N ARG A 36 -11.89 3.60 -3.66
CA ARG A 36 -11.36 3.67 -2.29
C ARG A 36 -10.12 4.56 -2.28
N ALA A 37 -9.74 5.05 -1.12
CA ALA A 37 -8.60 5.98 -1.00
C ALA A 37 -7.32 5.43 -1.65
N VAL A 38 -7.01 4.14 -1.46
CA VAL A 38 -5.83 3.48 -2.05
C VAL A 38 -5.80 3.54 -3.58
N ASP A 39 -6.95 3.63 -4.25
CA ASP A 39 -7.02 3.68 -5.71
C ASP A 39 -6.33 4.92 -6.28
N PHE A 40 -6.34 6.03 -5.54
CA PHE A 40 -5.64 7.25 -5.93
C PHE A 40 -4.13 7.07 -5.86
N ALA A 41 -3.62 6.44 -4.81
CA ALA A 41 -2.18 6.13 -4.67
C ALA A 41 -1.72 5.18 -5.79
N LEU A 42 -2.45 4.10 -6.03
CA LEU A 42 -2.15 3.15 -7.11
C LEU A 42 -2.18 3.81 -8.49
N SER A 43 -3.19 4.65 -8.75
CA SER A 43 -3.33 5.37 -10.02
C SER A 43 -2.20 6.36 -10.25
N ASN A 44 -1.78 7.09 -9.21
CA ASN A 44 -0.65 8.02 -9.31
C ASN A 44 0.64 7.29 -9.68
N LEU A 45 0.93 6.16 -9.04
CA LEU A 45 2.10 5.34 -9.35
C LEU A 45 2.04 4.78 -10.78
N LEU A 46 0.89 4.23 -11.15
CA LEU A 46 0.70 3.65 -12.48
C LEU A 46 0.84 4.70 -13.59
N ASN A 47 0.27 5.90 -13.41
CA ASN A 47 0.40 7.02 -14.35
C ASN A 47 1.86 7.48 -14.49
N ALA A 48 2.68 7.30 -13.47
CA ALA A 48 4.13 7.56 -13.52
C ALA A 48 4.93 6.38 -14.09
N GLY A 49 4.27 5.33 -14.57
CA GLY A 49 4.92 4.14 -15.14
C GLY A 49 5.46 3.16 -14.09
N VAL A 50 5.09 3.33 -12.82
CA VAL A 50 5.48 2.41 -11.74
C VAL A 50 4.51 1.25 -11.71
N THR A 51 4.97 0.06 -12.10
CA THR A 51 4.15 -1.15 -12.20
C THR A 51 4.43 -2.18 -11.11
N ASP A 52 5.46 -1.96 -10.31
CA ASP A 52 5.85 -2.84 -9.21
C ASP A 52 5.58 -2.11 -7.89
N VAL A 53 4.60 -2.58 -7.15
CA VAL A 53 4.10 -1.89 -5.95
C VAL A 53 3.90 -2.89 -4.81
N GLY A 54 4.41 -2.54 -3.63
CA GLY A 54 4.13 -3.23 -2.37
C GLY A 54 3.11 -2.45 -1.54
N LEU A 55 2.06 -3.12 -1.10
CA LEU A 55 1.10 -2.60 -0.11
C LEU A 55 1.45 -3.12 1.27
N VAL A 56 1.93 -2.25 2.14
CA VAL A 56 2.20 -2.59 3.54
C VAL A 56 0.89 -2.55 4.32
N LEU A 57 0.50 -3.70 4.86
CA LEU A 57 -0.77 -3.92 5.56
C LEU A 57 -0.54 -4.14 7.05
N HIS A 58 -1.49 -3.75 7.87
CA HIS A 58 -1.53 -4.07 9.29
C HIS A 58 -2.95 -3.91 9.84
N GLY A 59 -3.41 -4.89 10.61
CA GLY A 59 -4.75 -4.86 11.21
C GLY A 59 -5.86 -4.60 10.19
N ARG A 60 -7.06 -5.00 10.45
CA ARG A 60 -8.29 -4.71 9.66
C ARG A 60 -8.13 -4.61 8.13
N TYR A 61 -7.24 -5.42 7.55
CA TYR A 61 -6.90 -5.35 6.12
C TYR A 61 -7.76 -6.22 5.21
N GLN A 62 -8.73 -6.96 5.73
CA GLN A 62 -9.59 -7.82 4.90
C GLN A 62 -10.30 -7.02 3.80
N SER A 63 -10.86 -5.85 4.15
CA SER A 63 -11.50 -4.97 3.18
C SER A 63 -10.55 -4.49 2.06
N MET A 64 -9.28 -4.31 2.39
CA MET A 64 -8.25 -3.98 1.40
C MET A 64 -7.98 -5.15 0.47
N LEU A 65 -7.82 -6.37 1.02
CA LEU A 65 -7.63 -7.58 0.22
C LEU A 65 -8.79 -7.80 -0.75
N ASP A 66 -10.01 -7.64 -0.27
CA ASP A 66 -11.22 -7.82 -1.09
C ASP A 66 -11.28 -6.80 -2.23
N HIS A 67 -10.83 -5.57 -1.98
CA HIS A 67 -10.86 -4.50 -2.97
C HIS A 67 -9.76 -4.62 -4.03
N VAL A 68 -8.51 -4.77 -3.61
CA VAL A 68 -7.38 -4.79 -4.54
C VAL A 68 -7.20 -6.15 -5.23
N GLY A 69 -7.62 -7.23 -4.57
CA GLY A 69 -7.55 -8.58 -5.10
C GLY A 69 -6.15 -8.93 -5.60
N SER A 70 -6.07 -9.38 -6.85
CA SER A 70 -4.81 -9.74 -7.51
C SER A 70 -4.10 -8.55 -8.21
N GLY A 71 -4.60 -7.34 -8.09
CA GLY A 71 -4.10 -6.18 -8.84
C GLY A 71 -4.50 -6.15 -10.31
N LYS A 72 -5.40 -7.03 -10.73
CA LYS A 72 -5.82 -7.20 -12.14
C LYS A 72 -6.44 -5.93 -12.73
N VAL A 73 -7.18 -5.17 -11.93
CA VAL A 73 -7.83 -3.91 -12.37
C VAL A 73 -6.80 -2.86 -12.79
N TRP A 74 -5.59 -2.89 -12.20
CA TRP A 74 -4.48 -1.98 -12.51
C TRP A 74 -3.43 -2.62 -13.44
N ASP A 75 -3.73 -3.77 -14.07
CA ASP A 75 -2.77 -4.53 -14.87
C ASP A 75 -1.46 -4.88 -14.10
N MET A 76 -1.59 -5.05 -12.80
CA MET A 76 -0.50 -5.39 -11.89
C MET A 76 -0.49 -6.87 -11.48
N SER A 77 -1.28 -7.71 -12.15
CA SER A 77 -1.32 -9.17 -11.91
C SER A 77 -0.29 -9.86 -12.79
N ARG A 78 0.97 -9.86 -12.38
CA ARG A 78 2.09 -10.44 -13.15
C ARG A 78 2.84 -11.49 -12.33
N LYS A 79 3.48 -12.43 -13.01
CA LYS A 79 4.33 -13.45 -12.37
C LYS A 79 5.59 -12.87 -11.74
N ARG A 80 6.09 -11.75 -12.29
CA ARG A 80 7.24 -11.00 -11.76
C ARG A 80 6.86 -9.53 -11.74
N GLY A 81 7.09 -8.87 -10.61
CA GLY A 81 6.62 -7.52 -10.39
C GLY A 81 5.09 -7.47 -10.13
N GLY A 82 4.48 -6.32 -10.30
CA GLY A 82 3.06 -6.11 -10.07
C GLY A 82 2.73 -5.70 -8.65
N LEU A 83 1.51 -6.03 -8.21
CA LEU A 83 1.03 -5.67 -6.88
C LEU A 83 1.34 -6.79 -5.88
N HIS A 84 2.07 -6.44 -4.83
CA HIS A 84 2.41 -7.32 -3.73
C HIS A 84 1.70 -6.87 -2.45
N LEU A 85 0.98 -7.78 -1.82
CA LEU A 85 0.34 -7.54 -0.54
C LEU A 85 1.30 -7.99 0.56
N LEU A 86 1.65 -7.08 1.45
CA LEU A 86 2.66 -7.26 2.49
C LEU A 86 2.00 -7.21 3.86
N PRO A 87 1.35 -8.30 4.31
CA PRO A 87 0.81 -8.38 5.66
C PRO A 87 1.94 -8.42 6.69
N PRO A 88 1.66 -8.10 7.95
CA PRO A 88 2.68 -8.14 8.99
C PRO A 88 3.17 -9.57 9.22
N PHE A 89 4.49 -9.79 9.09
CA PHE A 89 5.11 -11.10 9.27
C PHE A 89 5.66 -11.36 10.67
N ASN A 90 5.68 -10.38 11.54
CA ASN A 90 6.13 -10.54 12.93
C ASN A 90 5.02 -11.10 13.81
N TYR A 91 4.71 -12.38 13.63
CA TYR A 91 3.68 -13.08 14.40
C TYR A 91 4.09 -13.51 15.80
N LEU A 92 5.35 -13.33 16.17
CA LEU A 92 5.88 -14.03 17.35
C LEU A 92 5.45 -13.43 18.69
N HIS A 93 4.89 -12.21 18.74
CA HIS A 93 4.57 -11.59 20.02
C HIS A 93 3.23 -10.87 20.12
N ASP A 94 2.58 -10.54 19.01
CA ASP A 94 1.29 -9.89 19.06
C ASP A 94 0.47 -10.24 17.83
N TRP A 95 -0.65 -10.83 17.99
CA TRP A 95 -1.60 -11.28 16.98
C TRP A 95 -2.07 -10.17 16.01
N GLY A 96 -1.17 -9.31 15.54
CA GLY A 96 -1.44 -8.19 14.63
C GLY A 96 -2.21 -7.04 15.31
N VAL A 97 -2.23 -7.01 16.64
CA VAL A 97 -2.99 -6.02 17.41
C VAL A 97 -2.17 -4.78 17.70
N THR A 98 -0.84 -4.92 17.81
CA THR A 98 0.03 -3.77 18.10
C THR A 98 0.33 -2.98 16.84
N PRO A 99 -0.03 -1.71 16.78
CA PRO A 99 0.28 -0.86 15.63
C PRO A 99 1.79 -0.67 15.49
N PHE A 100 2.26 -0.45 14.27
CA PHE A 100 3.64 -0.02 14.04
C PHE A 100 3.90 1.30 14.76
N ARG A 101 5.06 1.43 15.41
CA ARG A 101 5.49 2.68 16.05
C ARG A 101 5.77 3.78 15.03
N GLY A 102 6.09 3.39 13.80
CA GLY A 102 6.36 4.30 12.70
C GLY A 102 6.64 3.55 11.42
N LYS A 103 6.86 4.30 10.34
CA LYS A 103 7.10 3.74 9.00
C LYS A 103 8.38 2.91 8.91
N MET A 104 9.40 3.26 9.68
CA MET A 104 10.64 2.48 9.71
C MET A 104 10.43 1.09 10.29
N GLU A 105 9.60 0.96 11.33
CA GLU A 105 9.23 -0.35 11.86
C GLU A 105 8.42 -1.15 10.84
N ALA A 106 7.50 -0.51 10.13
CA ALA A 106 6.74 -1.14 9.07
C ALA A 106 7.65 -1.65 7.93
N LEU A 107 8.62 -0.85 7.52
CA LEU A 107 9.60 -1.26 6.50
C LEU A 107 10.52 -2.38 7.00
N ALA A 108 10.94 -2.33 8.27
CA ALA A 108 11.72 -3.41 8.88
C ALA A 108 10.96 -4.74 8.88
N GLY A 109 9.64 -4.68 9.07
CA GLY A 109 8.77 -5.87 9.03
C GLY A 109 8.64 -6.53 7.65
N VAL A 110 8.99 -5.81 6.58
CA VAL A 110 8.97 -6.31 5.18
C VAL A 110 10.36 -6.34 4.56
N ARG A 111 11.40 -6.44 5.38
CA ARG A 111 12.79 -6.37 4.94
C ARG A 111 13.12 -7.36 3.83
N ASP A 112 12.69 -8.61 3.96
CA ASP A 112 12.98 -9.64 2.96
C ASP A 112 12.43 -9.24 1.58
N TYR A 113 11.25 -8.64 1.55
CA TYR A 113 10.68 -8.10 0.32
C TYR A 113 11.52 -6.93 -0.23
N LEU A 114 11.97 -6.01 0.64
CA LEU A 114 12.80 -4.88 0.23
C LEU A 114 14.14 -5.33 -0.37
N ASP A 115 14.73 -6.39 0.18
CA ASP A 115 15.99 -6.95 -0.32
C ASP A 115 15.86 -7.58 -1.72
N GLU A 116 14.64 -7.93 -2.15
CA GLU A 116 14.34 -8.45 -3.48
C GLU A 116 14.07 -7.38 -4.53
N ILE A 117 13.89 -6.13 -4.14
CA ILE A 117 13.64 -5.00 -5.05
C ILE A 117 14.86 -4.78 -5.93
N ARG A 118 14.62 -4.70 -7.24
CA ARG A 118 15.68 -4.54 -8.26
C ARG A 118 15.75 -3.14 -8.84
N GLN A 119 14.75 -2.31 -8.57
CA GLN A 119 14.68 -0.94 -9.03
C GLN A 119 15.67 -0.07 -8.25
N ASP A 120 16.18 0.97 -8.92
CA ASP A 120 17.18 1.88 -8.35
C ASP A 120 16.60 2.80 -7.26
N TYR A 121 15.30 3.08 -7.35
CA TYR A 121 14.59 4.02 -6.46
C TYR A 121 13.30 3.42 -5.92
N VAL A 122 12.95 3.82 -4.72
CA VAL A 122 11.70 3.46 -4.06
C VAL A 122 10.92 4.73 -3.74
N VAL A 123 9.65 4.74 -4.15
CA VAL A 123 8.70 5.81 -3.82
C VAL A 123 7.85 5.34 -2.65
N LEU A 124 7.85 6.08 -1.56
CA LEU A 124 7.03 5.82 -0.39
C LEU A 124 5.79 6.73 -0.43
N MET A 125 4.61 6.14 -0.31
CA MET A 125 3.34 6.86 -0.34
C MET A 125 2.40 6.42 0.78
N GLU A 126 1.57 7.35 1.24
CA GLU A 126 0.43 7.03 2.09
C GLU A 126 -0.73 6.46 1.26
N GLY A 127 -1.39 5.43 1.78
CA GLY A 127 -2.52 4.79 1.10
C GLY A 127 -3.85 5.53 1.21
N ASP A 128 -3.94 6.51 2.11
CA ASP A 128 -5.14 7.31 2.34
C ASP A 128 -5.08 8.72 1.70
N LEU A 129 -4.07 8.96 0.87
CA LEU A 129 -3.92 10.22 0.16
C LEU A 129 -4.83 10.28 -1.07
N VAL A 130 -5.89 11.07 -0.99
CA VAL A 130 -6.81 11.32 -2.09
C VAL A 130 -6.40 12.59 -2.84
N ALA A 131 -5.47 12.43 -3.77
CA ALA A 131 -4.95 13.53 -4.59
C ALA A 131 -4.49 13.01 -5.95
N ASN A 132 -4.53 13.87 -6.96
CA ASN A 132 -3.91 13.62 -8.25
C ASN A 132 -2.51 14.25 -8.24
N LEU A 133 -1.48 13.42 -8.22
CA LEU A 133 -0.09 13.84 -8.14
C LEU A 133 0.63 13.58 -9.46
N PRO A 134 1.24 14.61 -10.07
CA PRO A 134 2.03 14.44 -11.29
C PRO A 134 3.42 13.85 -10.97
N LEU A 135 3.46 12.61 -10.50
CA LEU A 135 4.71 11.96 -10.07
C LEU A 135 5.72 11.84 -11.21
N ALA A 136 5.26 11.75 -12.46
CA ALA A 136 6.13 11.69 -13.62
C ALA A 136 6.99 12.95 -13.79
N ASP A 137 6.57 14.09 -13.23
CA ASP A 137 7.33 15.35 -13.29
C ASP A 137 8.43 15.41 -12.21
N ILE A 138 8.42 14.47 -11.25
CA ILE A 138 9.38 14.40 -10.14
C ILE A 138 10.56 13.49 -10.49
N PHE A 139 10.34 12.52 -11.36
CA PHE A 139 11.29 11.47 -11.73
C PHE A 139 11.67 11.56 -13.21
#